data_b6ae0d07028e99f3c3e19d65de70a012
#
_entry.id   b6ae0d07028e99f3c3e19d65de70a012
#
_cell.length_a   1.000
_cell.length_b   1.000
_cell.length_c   1.000
_cell.angle_alpha   90.00
_cell.angle_beta   90.00
_cell.angle_gamma   90.00
#
_symmetry.space_group_name_H-M   'P 1'
#
loop_
_entity.id
_entity.type
_entity.pdbx_description
1 polymer ?
#
loop_
_entity_poly.entity_id
_entity_poly.type
_entity_poly.pdbx_seq_one_letter_code
_entity_poly.pdbx_strand_id
1 'polypeptide(L)'
;MSVKTVEEYLLHLQSKGFQFPEDAVGFIYFGKHYTNASDEITNTAIELTLKAQLHFDGSFYVSLLERFVANKIETRYDAIQYVKEKQLLLI
;
A
#
# COMPACT_ATOMS: atom_id res chain seq x y z
N MET A 1 -9.66 9.85 -15.03
CA MET A 1 -8.56 8.91 -14.93
C MET A 1 -8.89 7.83 -13.91
N SER A 2 -8.80 6.59 -14.30
CA SER A 2 -9.21 5.51 -13.42
C SER A 2 -8.06 5.05 -12.52
N VAL A 3 -8.41 4.68 -11.30
CA VAL A 3 -7.46 4.09 -10.36
C VAL A 3 -7.27 2.62 -10.75
N LYS A 4 -6.03 2.14 -10.71
CA LYS A 4 -5.76 0.73 -10.94
C LYS A 4 -6.35 -0.10 -9.82
N THR A 5 -6.85 -1.29 -10.17
CA THR A 5 -7.18 -2.27 -9.14
C THR A 5 -5.88 -2.78 -8.52
N VAL A 6 -5.99 -3.45 -7.38
CA VAL A 6 -4.81 -4.04 -6.74
C VAL A 6 -4.14 -5.02 -7.70
N GLU A 7 -4.92 -5.85 -8.38
CA GLU A 7 -4.37 -6.81 -9.33
C GLU A 7 -3.60 -6.12 -10.46
N GLU A 8 -4.19 -5.07 -11.04
CA GLU A 8 -3.53 -4.30 -12.10
C GLU A 8 -2.23 -3.68 -11.60
N TYR A 9 -2.25 -3.15 -10.39
CA TYR A 9 -1.08 -2.51 -9.82
C TYR A 9 0.04 -3.52 -9.57
N LEU A 10 -0.30 -4.70 -9.05
CA LEU A 10 0.69 -5.75 -8.84
C LEU A 10 1.31 -6.21 -10.15
N LEU A 11 0.50 -6.35 -11.21
CA LEU A 11 1.02 -6.69 -12.52
C LEU A 11 1.94 -5.60 -13.06
N HIS A 12 1.57 -4.34 -12.83
CA HIS A 12 2.41 -3.21 -13.21
C HIS A 12 3.77 -3.28 -12.52
N LEU A 13 3.78 -3.54 -11.21
CA LEU A 13 5.04 -3.64 -10.47
C LEU A 13 5.87 -4.82 -10.93
N GLN A 14 5.24 -5.96 -11.25
CA GLN A 14 5.96 -7.11 -11.77
C GLN A 14 6.63 -6.78 -13.11
N SER A 15 5.98 -5.99 -13.94
CA SER A 15 6.56 -5.56 -15.22
C SER A 15 7.77 -4.64 -15.02
N LYS A 16 7.89 -4.03 -13.84
CA LYS A 16 9.02 -3.19 -13.48
C LYS A 16 10.12 -3.94 -12.75
N GLY A 17 9.96 -5.25 -12.60
CA GLY A 17 10.97 -6.08 -11.97
C GLY A 17 10.74 -6.42 -10.50
N PHE A 18 9.67 -5.91 -9.89
CA PHE A 18 9.33 -6.27 -8.52
C PHE A 18 8.72 -7.66 -8.50
N GLN A 19 9.22 -8.51 -7.61
CA GLN A 19 8.69 -9.85 -7.47
C GLN A 19 8.05 -9.99 -6.10
N PHE A 20 6.82 -10.49 -6.10
CA PHE A 20 6.07 -10.71 -4.87
C PHE A 20 5.90 -12.21 -4.67
N PRO A 21 6.47 -12.77 -3.59
CA PRO A 21 6.20 -14.16 -3.25
C PRO A 21 4.70 -14.37 -3.02
N GLU A 22 4.24 -15.58 -3.16
CA GLU A 22 2.83 -15.93 -3.06
C GLU A 22 2.24 -15.49 -1.71
N ASP A 23 3.00 -15.67 -0.63
CA ASP A 23 2.55 -15.27 0.70
C ASP A 23 2.42 -13.75 0.81
N ALA A 24 3.28 -12.99 0.12
CA ALA A 24 3.17 -11.52 0.13
C ALA A 24 1.89 -11.08 -0.57
N VAL A 25 1.54 -11.69 -1.69
CA VAL A 25 0.29 -11.37 -2.39
C VAL A 25 -0.90 -11.67 -1.49
N GLY A 26 -0.90 -12.82 -0.82
CA GLY A 26 -1.95 -13.17 0.12
C GLY A 26 -2.06 -12.16 1.24
N PHE A 27 -0.93 -11.69 1.75
CA PHE A 27 -0.89 -10.69 2.81
C PHE A 27 -1.51 -9.37 2.36
N ILE A 28 -1.23 -8.97 1.10
CA ILE A 28 -1.78 -7.74 0.54
C ILE A 28 -3.31 -7.80 0.50
N TYR A 29 -3.87 -8.89 -0.01
CA TYR A 29 -5.33 -9.03 -0.07
C TYR A 29 -5.96 -9.20 1.30
N PHE A 30 -5.27 -9.90 2.20
CA PHE A 30 -5.73 -10.01 3.58
C PHE A 30 -5.86 -8.62 4.21
N GLY A 31 -4.84 -7.80 4.10
CA GLY A 31 -4.86 -6.46 4.67
C GLY A 31 -5.96 -5.60 4.08
N LYS A 32 -6.12 -5.68 2.76
CA LYS A 32 -7.18 -4.92 2.09
C LYS A 32 -8.56 -5.29 2.63
N HIS A 33 -8.84 -6.57 2.74
CA HIS A 33 -10.15 -7.04 3.20
C HIS A 33 -10.34 -6.82 4.69
N TYR A 34 -9.30 -7.06 5.48
CA TYR A 34 -9.36 -6.88 6.92
C TYR A 34 -9.66 -5.42 7.30
N THR A 35 -9.06 -4.47 6.59
CA THR A 35 -9.25 -3.05 6.88
C THR A 35 -10.37 -2.42 6.07
N ASN A 36 -10.91 -3.14 5.09
CA ASN A 36 -11.90 -2.63 4.15
C ASN A 36 -11.36 -1.44 3.33
N ALA A 37 -10.08 -1.46 3.03
CA ALA A 37 -9.44 -0.38 2.29
C ALA A 37 -9.84 -0.42 0.81
N SER A 38 -9.86 0.75 0.18
CA SER A 38 -10.08 0.85 -1.26
C SER A 38 -8.85 0.37 -2.03
N ASP A 39 -9.01 0.16 -3.34
CA ASP A 39 -7.87 -0.18 -4.19
C ASP A 39 -6.84 0.94 -4.18
N GLU A 40 -7.28 2.19 -4.23
CA GLU A 40 -6.35 3.32 -4.24
C GLU A 40 -5.48 3.34 -2.98
N ILE A 41 -6.09 3.19 -1.82
CA ILE A 41 -5.36 3.22 -0.56
C ILE A 41 -4.48 1.98 -0.40
N THR A 42 -4.97 0.81 -0.82
CA THR A 42 -4.18 -0.40 -0.79
C THR A 42 -2.93 -0.25 -1.66
N ASN A 43 -3.10 0.23 -2.89
CA ASN A 43 -1.98 0.43 -3.81
C ASN A 43 -0.98 1.44 -3.26
N THR A 44 -1.48 2.50 -2.62
CA THR A 44 -0.61 3.51 -2.02
C THR A 44 0.19 2.92 -0.86
N ALA A 45 -0.43 2.08 -0.04
CA ALA A 45 0.29 1.43 1.06
C ALA A 45 1.38 0.49 0.53
N ILE A 46 1.10 -0.22 -0.57
CA ILE A 46 2.12 -1.06 -1.22
C ILE A 46 3.28 -0.19 -1.70
N GLU A 47 2.97 0.89 -2.39
CA GLU A 47 3.98 1.80 -2.93
C GLU A 47 4.88 2.35 -1.82
N LEU A 48 4.28 2.82 -0.74
CA LEU A 48 5.03 3.42 0.37
C LEU A 48 5.86 2.38 1.11
N THR A 49 5.33 1.16 1.23
CA THR A 49 6.08 0.06 1.85
C THR A 49 7.34 -0.22 1.07
N LEU A 50 7.25 -0.30 -0.27
CA LEU A 50 8.41 -0.57 -1.10
C LEU A 50 9.42 0.55 -1.04
N LYS A 51 8.95 1.80 -0.96
CA LYS A 51 9.86 2.94 -0.84
C LYS A 51 10.59 2.95 0.49
N ALA A 52 9.91 2.59 1.56
CA ALA A 52 10.49 2.65 2.90
C ALA A 52 11.41 1.46 3.19
N GLN A 53 11.02 0.27 2.74
CA GLN A 53 11.69 -0.97 3.13
C GLN A 53 12.52 -1.57 2.00
N LEU A 54 12.40 -1.05 0.78
CA LEU A 54 13.06 -1.56 -0.42
C LEU A 54 12.65 -2.98 -0.80
N HIS A 55 11.73 -3.56 -0.05
CA HIS A 55 11.13 -4.86 -0.32
C HIS A 55 9.75 -4.85 0.34
N PHE A 56 8.94 -5.85 0.07
CA PHE A 56 7.62 -5.88 0.69
C PHE A 56 7.72 -6.40 2.13
N ASP A 57 7.30 -5.58 3.08
CA ASP A 57 7.22 -5.92 4.50
C ASP A 57 5.75 -5.91 4.89
N GLY A 58 5.20 -7.10 5.17
CA GLY A 58 3.78 -7.24 5.45
C GLY A 58 3.34 -6.47 6.69
N SER A 59 4.15 -6.48 7.74
CA SER A 59 3.81 -5.77 8.99
C SER A 59 3.73 -4.28 8.76
N PHE A 60 4.70 -3.74 8.03
CA PHE A 60 4.72 -2.31 7.69
C PHE A 60 3.50 -1.95 6.87
N TYR A 61 3.20 -2.76 5.86
CA TYR A 61 2.08 -2.54 4.97
C TYR A 61 0.75 -2.51 5.72
N VAL A 62 0.49 -3.51 6.55
CA VAL A 62 -0.77 -3.58 7.29
C VAL A 62 -0.88 -2.41 8.27
N SER A 63 0.22 -2.05 8.92
CA SER A 63 0.24 -0.93 9.84
C SER A 63 -0.14 0.38 9.12
N LEU A 64 0.38 0.60 7.92
CA LEU A 64 0.00 1.78 7.12
C LEU A 64 -1.48 1.74 6.77
N LEU A 65 -1.97 0.60 6.30
CA LEU A 65 -3.38 0.47 5.94
C LEU A 65 -4.28 0.80 7.12
N GLU A 66 -3.96 0.25 8.29
CA GLU A 66 -4.77 0.49 9.48
C GLU A 66 -4.81 1.97 9.83
N ARG A 67 -3.67 2.65 9.73
CA ARG A 67 -3.61 4.08 10.00
C ARG A 67 -4.44 4.87 9.00
N PHE A 68 -4.32 4.55 7.72
CA PHE A 68 -5.07 5.26 6.68
C PHE A 68 -6.58 5.09 6.87
N VAL A 69 -7.01 3.86 7.07
CA VAL A 69 -8.45 3.59 7.22
C VAL A 69 -8.99 4.21 8.50
N ALA A 70 -8.24 4.11 9.61
CA ALA A 70 -8.66 4.69 10.89
C ALA A 70 -8.80 6.21 10.81
N ASN A 71 -8.01 6.87 9.98
CA ASN A 71 -8.04 8.31 9.81
C ASN A 71 -8.87 8.75 8.60
N LYS A 72 -9.60 7.81 7.99
CA LYS A 72 -10.50 8.07 6.86
C LYS A 72 -9.78 8.71 5.68
N ILE A 73 -8.55 8.29 5.47
CA ILE A 73 -7.74 8.74 4.33
C ILE A 73 -8.12 7.89 3.13
N GLU A 74 -8.58 8.52 2.06
CA GLU A 74 -9.15 7.79 0.92
C GLU A 74 -8.41 8.04 -0.39
N THR A 75 -7.47 8.98 -0.43
CA THR A 75 -6.74 9.28 -1.66
C THR A 75 -5.24 9.11 -1.46
N ARG A 76 -4.56 8.84 -2.58
CA ARG A 76 -3.10 8.72 -2.56
C ARG A 76 -2.44 10.01 -2.07
N TYR A 77 -2.97 11.15 -2.52
CA TYR A 77 -2.41 12.44 -2.12
C TYR A 77 -2.48 12.61 -0.61
N ASP A 78 -3.65 12.37 -0.03
CA ASP A 78 -3.82 12.54 1.42
C ASP A 78 -2.98 11.55 2.20
N ALA A 79 -2.83 10.32 1.68
CA ALA A 79 -1.99 9.32 2.33
C ALA A 79 -0.54 9.76 2.37
N ILE A 80 -0.03 10.31 1.26
CA ILE A 80 1.34 10.79 1.21
C ILE A 80 1.53 11.97 2.16
N GLN A 81 0.58 12.90 2.20
CA GLN A 81 0.66 14.02 3.14
C GLN A 81 0.66 13.53 4.58
N TYR A 82 -0.18 12.54 4.88
CA TYR A 82 -0.26 11.99 6.23
C TYR A 82 1.09 11.40 6.67
N VAL A 83 1.73 10.58 5.82
CA VAL A 83 3.00 9.99 6.23
C VAL A 83 4.11 11.02 6.37
N LYS A 84 4.08 12.09 5.57
CA LYS A 84 5.05 13.17 5.70
C LYS A 84 4.84 13.94 7.01
N GLU A 85 3.59 14.26 7.33
CA GLU A 85 3.28 15.00 8.56
C GLU A 85 3.64 14.20 9.80
N LYS A 86 3.41 12.90 9.78
CA LYS A 86 3.69 12.04 10.92
C LYS A 86 5.11 11.53 10.92
N GLN A 87 5.90 11.88 9.91
CA GLN A 87 7.28 11.43 9.78
C GLN A 87 7.41 9.91 9.84
N LEU A 88 6.43 9.22 9.26
CA LEU A 88 6.42 7.76 9.23
C LEU A 88 7.42 7.21 8.23
N LEU A 89 7.76 8.00 7.21
CA LEU A 89 8.72 7.62 6.19
C LEU A 89 9.67 8.78 5.96
N LEU A 90 10.93 8.42 5.67
CA LEU A 90 11.93 9.40 5.22
C LEU A 90 11.88 9.41 3.70
N ILE A 91 11.06 10.30 3.18
CA ILE A 91 10.87 10.39 1.73
C ILE A 91 11.47 11.68 1.23
#